data_09fbb1de71ef6aa11affa969590f80fe
#
_entry.id   09fbb1de71ef6aa11affa969590f80fe
#
_cell.length_a   1.000
_cell.length_b   1.000
_cell.length_c   1.000
_cell.angle_alpha   90.00
_cell.angle_beta   90.00
_cell.angle_gamma   90.00
#
_symmetry.space_group_name_H-M   'P 1'
#
loop_
_entity.id
_entity.type
_entity.pdbx_description
1 polymer ?
#
loop_
_entity_poly.entity_id
_entity_poly.type
_entity_poly.pdbx_seq_one_letter_code
_entity_poly.pdbx_strand_id
1 'polypeptide(L)'
;MNRDTEIFDVIRRERERQTKGIELIASENFVSDQVMEAMGSVLTNKYAEGYPGHRYYGGCEVVDIAENIARDRLKKLYDAEYVNVQPHSGAQANMAVFMACLKAGDTFMGLNLSHGGHLSHGSAVNFSGLLFNAIGYDLDEATGRVNYDDLELKARTYKPKLIIAGASAYSREWDYARIRRVADEIGAIFMVDMAHPAGLIAAELLDNPLKYAHIVTSTTHKTLRGPRGGVILMGKDFDNPWGKTTPKGEIKKMSALLDSAVFPGTQGGPLEHVIAAKAVAFGEALTEDFKTYQKQVKINAAVMAQAFMDKGYKVISGGTDNHSMLIDLRTKFPELTGKVAELALVSADITTNKNMVPFDSRSAFQTSGLRFGTPAITTRGLKEDKMGWIVELIDRVLQDPTSEAVIASVRAEINREMTQHPLFAW
;
A
#
# COMPACT_ATOMS: atom_id res chain seq x y z
N MET A 1 -11.06 32.15 19.75
CA MET A 1 -11.28 32.09 18.30
C MET A 1 -12.60 31.39 18.03
N ASN A 2 -13.39 31.88 17.05
CA ASN A 2 -14.59 31.15 16.63
C ASN A 2 -14.18 29.88 15.90
N ARG A 3 -15.03 28.83 15.99
CA ARG A 3 -14.82 27.58 15.24
C ARG A 3 -14.88 27.88 13.74
N ASP A 4 -13.95 27.32 12.97
CA ASP A 4 -13.97 27.36 11.51
C ASP A 4 -15.07 26.41 11.01
N THR A 5 -16.25 26.97 10.79
CA THR A 5 -17.43 26.17 10.41
C THR A 5 -17.33 25.62 8.99
N GLU A 6 -16.60 26.29 8.08
CA GLU A 6 -16.46 25.87 6.69
C GLU A 6 -15.71 24.54 6.58
N ILE A 7 -14.50 24.45 7.13
CA ILE A 7 -13.71 23.21 7.06
C ILE A 7 -14.33 22.08 7.89
N PHE A 8 -14.93 22.39 9.04
CA PHE A 8 -15.59 21.36 9.84
C PHE A 8 -16.89 20.83 9.20
N ASP A 9 -17.56 21.62 8.35
CA ASP A 9 -18.66 21.12 7.52
C ASP A 9 -18.16 20.13 6.45
N VAL A 10 -17.04 20.40 5.80
CA VAL A 10 -16.41 19.47 4.86
C VAL A 10 -16.06 18.14 5.55
N ILE A 11 -15.45 18.20 6.74
CA ILE A 11 -15.13 16.99 7.54
C ILE A 11 -16.40 16.20 7.87
N ARG A 12 -17.48 16.88 8.25
CA ARG A 12 -18.78 16.23 8.53
C ARG A 12 -19.33 15.53 7.29
N ARG A 13 -19.28 16.18 6.13
CA ARG A 13 -19.75 15.59 4.85
C ARG A 13 -18.92 14.37 4.45
N GLU A 14 -17.60 14.39 4.64
CA GLU A 14 -16.75 13.22 4.38
C GLU A 14 -17.07 12.08 5.35
N ARG A 15 -17.29 12.36 6.64
CA ARG A 15 -17.76 11.36 7.60
C ARG A 15 -19.09 10.72 7.15
N GLU A 16 -20.04 11.53 6.67
CA GLU A 16 -21.32 11.03 6.13
C GLU A 16 -21.09 10.12 4.91
N ARG A 17 -20.21 10.51 3.97
CA ARG A 17 -19.88 9.69 2.80
C ARG A 17 -19.33 8.34 3.21
N GLN A 18 -18.33 8.33 4.11
CA GLN A 18 -17.73 7.08 4.60
C GLN A 18 -18.73 6.19 5.34
N THR A 19 -19.67 6.79 6.08
CA THR A 19 -20.67 6.05 6.85
C THR A 19 -21.73 5.40 5.95
N LYS A 20 -22.16 6.08 4.89
CA LYS A 20 -23.27 5.65 4.04
C LYS A 20 -22.86 4.64 2.97
N GLY A 21 -21.65 4.75 2.40
CA GLY A 21 -21.19 3.98 1.26
C GLY A 21 -20.45 2.71 1.62
N ILE A 22 -20.18 1.90 0.59
CA ILE A 22 -19.26 0.76 0.61
C ILE A 22 -17.92 1.20 0.05
N GLU A 23 -16.84 1.03 0.83
CA GLU A 23 -15.48 1.35 0.43
C GLU A 23 -14.75 0.10 -0.06
N LEU A 24 -14.42 0.06 -1.35
CA LEU A 24 -13.73 -1.06 -2.01
C LEU A 24 -12.39 -0.68 -2.64
N ILE A 25 -11.89 0.55 -2.40
CA ILE A 25 -10.53 0.89 -2.83
C ILE A 25 -9.54 0.04 -2.03
N ALA A 26 -8.76 -0.79 -2.73
CA ALA A 26 -7.85 -1.77 -2.12
C ALA A 26 -6.77 -1.15 -1.22
N SER A 27 -6.48 0.14 -1.39
CA SER A 27 -5.50 0.90 -0.61
C SER A 27 -6.10 1.74 0.53
N GLU A 28 -7.40 1.59 0.82
CA GLU A 28 -8.09 2.31 1.89
C GLU A 28 -8.52 1.37 3.01
N ASN A 29 -8.62 1.94 4.21
CA ASN A 29 -9.09 1.26 5.40
C ASN A 29 -9.59 2.30 6.42
N PHE A 30 -10.30 1.84 7.44
CA PHE A 30 -10.75 2.66 8.56
C PHE A 30 -9.90 2.36 9.79
N VAL A 31 -9.29 3.39 10.34
CA VAL A 31 -8.46 3.29 11.56
C VAL A 31 -9.34 3.26 12.81
N SER A 32 -8.77 2.82 13.95
CA SER A 32 -9.43 2.87 15.23
C SER A 32 -9.55 4.31 15.77
N ASP A 33 -10.42 4.51 16.76
CA ASP A 33 -10.54 5.75 17.53
C ASP A 33 -9.22 6.14 18.19
N GLN A 34 -8.47 5.19 18.74
CA GLN A 34 -7.17 5.44 19.37
C GLN A 34 -6.14 5.97 18.36
N VAL A 35 -6.13 5.47 17.12
CA VAL A 35 -5.29 6.01 16.05
C VAL A 35 -5.70 7.44 15.71
N MET A 36 -7.01 7.74 15.64
CA MET A 36 -7.52 9.09 15.39
C MET A 36 -7.19 10.04 16.54
N GLU A 37 -7.29 9.61 17.79
CA GLU A 37 -6.93 10.38 18.99
C GLU A 37 -5.44 10.73 18.98
N ALA A 38 -4.57 9.77 18.69
CA ALA A 38 -3.13 10.00 18.59
C ALA A 38 -2.79 10.99 17.47
N MET A 39 -3.48 10.93 16.32
CA MET A 39 -3.31 11.86 15.20
C MET A 39 -3.70 13.31 15.57
N GLY A 40 -4.68 13.51 16.44
CA GLY A 40 -5.13 14.80 16.93
C GLY A 40 -4.42 15.29 18.20
N SER A 41 -3.35 14.63 18.63
CA SER A 41 -2.69 14.92 19.92
C SER A 41 -1.76 16.14 19.87
N VAL A 42 -1.36 16.59 21.06
CA VAL A 42 -0.41 17.71 21.25
C VAL A 42 0.98 17.46 20.66
N LEU A 43 1.31 16.22 20.29
CA LEU A 43 2.56 15.86 19.63
C LEU A 43 2.74 16.54 18.27
N THR A 44 1.64 17.03 17.67
CA THR A 44 1.68 17.85 16.44
C THR A 44 2.50 19.14 16.60
N ASN A 45 2.69 19.63 17.85
CA ASN A 45 3.39 20.89 18.13
C ASN A 45 4.92 20.71 18.21
N LYS A 46 5.43 19.46 18.31
CA LYS A 46 6.84 19.21 18.60
C LYS A 46 7.69 19.11 17.36
N TYR A 47 8.76 19.91 17.31
CA TYR A 47 9.81 19.84 16.30
C TYR A 47 10.97 18.97 16.79
N ALA A 48 11.30 17.87 16.11
CA ALA A 48 12.20 16.83 16.59
C ALA A 48 13.15 16.28 15.52
N GLU A 49 13.84 17.16 14.76
CA GLU A 49 14.85 16.73 13.78
C GLU A 49 15.92 15.86 14.42
N GLY A 50 16.36 14.84 13.68
CA GLY A 50 17.26 13.80 14.15
C GLY A 50 16.52 12.54 14.57
N TYR A 51 17.12 11.74 15.41
CA TYR A 51 16.62 10.45 15.88
C TYR A 51 16.62 10.38 17.42
N PRO A 52 15.87 9.46 18.05
CA PRO A 52 15.85 9.31 19.50
C PRO A 52 17.26 9.26 20.11
N GLY A 53 17.50 10.10 21.10
CA GLY A 53 18.82 10.27 21.75
C GLY A 53 19.84 11.11 20.96
N HIS A 54 19.53 11.47 19.70
CA HIS A 54 20.41 12.25 18.81
C HIS A 54 19.61 13.34 18.06
N ARG A 55 18.89 14.16 18.81
CA ARG A 55 18.06 15.25 18.28
C ARG A 55 18.85 16.54 18.13
N TYR A 56 18.46 17.36 17.17
CA TYR A 56 19.01 18.70 16.97
C TYR A 56 18.30 19.75 17.84
N TYR A 57 17.17 19.40 18.47
CA TYR A 57 16.34 20.29 19.30
C TYR A 57 16.22 19.76 20.72
N GLY A 58 16.09 20.67 21.70
CA GLY A 58 15.77 20.31 23.10
C GLY A 58 14.31 19.91 23.31
N GLY A 59 14.01 19.30 24.46
CA GLY A 59 12.65 18.92 24.85
C GLY A 59 12.09 17.74 24.06
N CYS A 60 12.95 16.83 23.60
CA CYS A 60 12.55 15.67 22.79
C CYS A 60 12.44 14.37 23.60
N GLU A 61 12.76 14.39 24.89
CA GLU A 61 12.79 13.23 25.77
C GLU A 61 11.48 12.44 25.80
N VAL A 62 10.34 13.11 25.65
CA VAL A 62 9.00 12.47 25.64
C VAL A 62 8.67 11.89 24.27
N VAL A 63 8.94 12.64 23.19
CA VAL A 63 8.68 12.14 21.83
C VAL A 63 9.64 11.01 21.45
N ASP A 64 10.86 10.98 22.01
CA ASP A 64 11.78 9.86 21.88
C ASP A 64 11.17 8.55 22.38
N ILE A 65 10.40 8.61 23.47
CA ILE A 65 9.66 7.44 23.98
C ILE A 65 8.63 6.96 22.96
N ALA A 66 7.83 7.90 22.41
CA ALA A 66 6.80 7.56 21.43
C ALA A 66 7.41 6.93 20.14
N GLU A 67 8.49 7.51 19.62
CA GLU A 67 9.18 6.97 18.44
C GLU A 67 9.81 5.60 18.73
N ASN A 68 10.43 5.41 19.89
CA ASN A 68 11.00 4.12 20.27
C ASN A 68 9.90 3.05 20.42
N ILE A 69 8.75 3.35 21.01
CA ILE A 69 7.61 2.43 21.08
C ILE A 69 7.18 2.00 19.66
N ALA A 70 7.08 2.96 18.71
CA ALA A 70 6.74 2.65 17.33
C ALA A 70 7.79 1.72 16.69
N ARG A 71 9.08 2.01 16.88
CA ARG A 71 10.19 1.20 16.37
C ARG A 71 10.19 -0.21 16.94
N ASP A 72 10.04 -0.35 18.25
CA ASP A 72 10.08 -1.65 18.93
C ASP A 72 8.88 -2.54 18.52
N ARG A 73 7.68 -1.95 18.43
CA ARG A 73 6.49 -2.66 17.95
C ARG A 73 6.63 -3.10 16.51
N LEU A 74 7.16 -2.23 15.63
CA LEU A 74 7.36 -2.56 14.22
C LEU A 74 8.43 -3.65 14.03
N LYS A 75 9.53 -3.60 14.82
CA LYS A 75 10.53 -4.69 14.85
C LYS A 75 9.90 -6.01 15.23
N LYS A 76 9.12 -6.03 16.30
CA LYS A 76 8.44 -7.23 16.79
C LYS A 76 7.44 -7.78 15.75
N LEU A 77 6.72 -6.88 15.06
CA LEU A 77 5.65 -7.25 14.12
C LEU A 77 6.17 -8.02 12.90
N TYR A 78 7.40 -7.72 12.45
CA TYR A 78 7.97 -8.30 11.22
C TYR A 78 9.27 -9.07 11.46
N ASP A 79 9.72 -9.23 12.70
CA ASP A 79 11.02 -9.81 13.05
C ASP A 79 12.18 -9.05 12.37
N ALA A 80 12.16 -7.72 12.47
CA ALA A 80 13.15 -6.83 11.85
C ALA A 80 14.24 -6.42 12.84
N GLU A 81 15.49 -6.43 12.39
CA GLU A 81 16.63 -5.87 13.16
C GLU A 81 16.64 -4.34 13.11
N TYR A 82 16.37 -3.78 11.93
CA TYR A 82 16.32 -2.34 11.71
C TYR A 82 14.97 -1.88 11.21
N VAL A 83 14.53 -0.73 11.74
CA VAL A 83 13.33 -0.01 11.28
C VAL A 83 13.54 1.50 11.35
N ASN A 84 12.98 2.23 10.38
CA ASN A 84 12.82 3.67 10.42
C ASN A 84 11.32 4.00 10.25
N VAL A 85 10.75 4.72 11.22
CA VAL A 85 9.31 5.05 11.27
C VAL A 85 9.02 6.50 10.87
N GLN A 86 10.03 7.28 10.51
CA GLN A 86 9.90 8.70 10.19
C GLN A 86 9.38 9.00 8.76
N PRO A 87 9.49 8.14 7.73
CA PRO A 87 8.96 8.49 6.41
C PRO A 87 7.50 8.95 6.46
N HIS A 88 7.21 10.12 5.86
CA HIS A 88 5.87 10.72 5.86
C HIS A 88 4.89 9.94 4.98
N SER A 89 5.40 9.21 3.99
CA SER A 89 4.61 8.37 3.07
C SER A 89 5.42 7.20 2.55
N GLY A 90 4.75 6.21 1.93
CA GLY A 90 5.44 5.11 1.25
C GLY A 90 6.32 5.60 0.09
N ALA A 91 5.88 6.62 -0.66
CA ALA A 91 6.69 7.21 -1.74
C ALA A 91 7.99 7.85 -1.20
N GLN A 92 7.95 8.49 -0.03
CA GLN A 92 9.14 9.05 0.61
C GLN A 92 10.04 7.97 1.22
N ALA A 93 9.46 6.88 1.75
CA ALA A 93 10.24 5.71 2.15
C ALA A 93 11.00 5.12 0.96
N ASN A 94 10.32 4.93 -0.19
CA ASN A 94 10.96 4.48 -1.42
C ASN A 94 12.04 5.47 -1.89
N MET A 95 11.75 6.77 -1.90
CA MET A 95 12.72 7.79 -2.29
C MET A 95 13.98 7.76 -1.40
N ALA A 96 13.83 7.59 -0.09
CA ALA A 96 14.97 7.47 0.81
C ALA A 96 15.84 6.24 0.49
N VAL A 97 15.23 5.08 0.17
CA VAL A 97 15.98 3.90 -0.27
C VAL A 97 16.72 4.18 -1.58
N PHE A 98 16.08 4.82 -2.56
CA PHE A 98 16.75 5.21 -3.81
C PHE A 98 17.96 6.12 -3.56
N MET A 99 17.78 7.16 -2.75
CA MET A 99 18.86 8.10 -2.39
C MET A 99 20.02 7.44 -1.62
N ALA A 100 19.72 6.42 -0.82
CA ALA A 100 20.75 5.64 -0.12
C ALA A 100 21.55 4.73 -1.06
N CYS A 101 20.85 4.10 -2.04
CA CYS A 101 21.39 3.02 -2.88
C CYS A 101 21.89 3.48 -4.26
N LEU A 102 21.34 4.55 -4.82
CA LEU A 102 21.54 4.96 -6.21
C LEU A 102 22.09 6.38 -6.33
N LYS A 103 22.68 6.67 -7.49
CA LYS A 103 22.99 8.02 -7.96
C LYS A 103 22.07 8.35 -9.14
N ALA A 104 21.83 9.64 -9.38
CA ALA A 104 21.04 10.07 -10.54
C ALA A 104 21.59 9.43 -11.83
N GLY A 105 20.69 8.90 -12.66
CA GLY A 105 21.01 8.16 -13.88
C GLY A 105 21.34 6.67 -13.69
N ASP A 106 21.47 6.18 -12.47
CA ASP A 106 21.64 4.74 -12.23
C ASP A 106 20.41 3.94 -12.68
N THR A 107 20.65 2.71 -13.14
CA THR A 107 19.59 1.82 -13.59
C THR A 107 19.01 1.04 -12.41
N PHE A 108 17.70 0.97 -12.35
CA PHE A 108 16.94 0.08 -11.46
C PHE A 108 15.83 -0.64 -12.23
N MET A 109 15.25 -1.66 -11.61
CA MET A 109 14.20 -2.46 -12.24
C MET A 109 12.99 -2.62 -11.32
N GLY A 110 11.78 -2.45 -11.87
CA GLY A 110 10.51 -2.58 -11.15
C GLY A 110 9.39 -3.10 -12.05
N LEU A 111 8.26 -3.51 -11.45
CA LEU A 111 7.08 -3.92 -12.23
C LEU A 111 6.51 -2.71 -12.98
N ASN A 112 6.21 -2.90 -14.27
CA ASN A 112 5.60 -1.86 -15.10
C ASN A 112 4.30 -1.33 -14.50
N LEU A 113 4.12 0.00 -14.54
CA LEU A 113 2.93 0.68 -14.02
C LEU A 113 1.64 0.14 -14.65
N SER A 114 1.63 -0.10 -15.97
CA SER A 114 0.51 -0.66 -16.72
C SER A 114 0.16 -2.10 -16.31
N HIS A 115 1.09 -2.81 -15.68
CA HIS A 115 0.92 -4.17 -15.19
C HIS A 115 0.70 -4.25 -13.67
N GLY A 116 0.40 -3.12 -13.05
CA GLY A 116 0.07 -3.03 -11.63
C GLY A 116 1.20 -2.52 -10.72
N GLY A 117 2.33 -2.08 -11.27
CA GLY A 117 3.40 -1.42 -10.51
C GLY A 117 2.93 -0.16 -9.80
N HIS A 118 3.72 0.35 -8.86
CA HIS A 118 3.46 1.63 -8.20
C HIS A 118 4.15 2.77 -8.96
N LEU A 119 3.63 4.01 -8.84
CA LEU A 119 4.23 5.21 -9.46
C LEU A 119 5.73 5.34 -9.12
N SER A 120 6.11 5.09 -7.86
CA SER A 120 7.51 5.17 -7.41
C SER A 120 8.39 3.98 -7.84
N HIS A 121 7.87 3.08 -8.70
CA HIS A 121 8.64 1.97 -9.29
C HIS A 121 9.05 2.23 -10.74
N GLY A 122 9.14 3.51 -11.16
CA GLY A 122 9.68 3.86 -12.48
C GLY A 122 8.75 4.66 -13.39
N SER A 123 7.64 5.18 -12.88
CA SER A 123 6.77 6.05 -13.68
C SER A 123 7.52 7.32 -14.12
N ALA A 124 7.42 7.65 -15.41
CA ALA A 124 8.08 8.82 -16.00
C ALA A 124 7.69 10.18 -15.37
N VAL A 125 6.56 10.23 -14.68
CA VAL A 125 6.09 11.45 -13.99
C VAL A 125 6.43 11.46 -12.49
N ASN A 126 7.13 10.43 -12.00
CA ASN A 126 7.54 10.28 -10.61
C ASN A 126 9.04 10.48 -10.48
N PHE A 127 9.52 10.85 -9.27
CA PHE A 127 10.96 11.00 -9.01
C PHE A 127 11.78 9.81 -9.52
N SER A 128 11.25 8.60 -9.41
CA SER A 128 11.93 7.37 -9.80
C SER A 128 12.22 7.30 -11.31
N GLY A 129 11.29 7.71 -12.16
CA GLY A 129 11.51 7.78 -13.59
C GLY A 129 12.15 9.09 -14.08
N LEU A 130 12.08 10.17 -13.27
CA LEU A 130 12.70 11.46 -13.59
C LEU A 130 14.20 11.49 -13.32
N LEU A 131 14.65 10.83 -12.24
CA LEU A 131 16.04 10.89 -11.77
C LEU A 131 16.86 9.66 -12.13
N PHE A 132 16.22 8.52 -12.41
CA PHE A 132 16.87 7.23 -12.60
C PHE A 132 16.43 6.55 -13.89
N ASN A 133 17.24 5.62 -14.38
CA ASN A 133 16.92 4.83 -15.56
C ASN A 133 16.09 3.60 -15.15
N ALA A 134 14.78 3.67 -15.38
CA ALA A 134 13.83 2.62 -14.99
C ALA A 134 13.71 1.55 -16.09
N ILE A 135 13.96 0.29 -15.76
CA ILE A 135 13.67 -0.88 -16.59
C ILE A 135 12.43 -1.59 -16.03
N GLY A 136 11.39 -1.72 -16.86
CA GLY A 136 10.16 -2.43 -16.47
C GLY A 136 10.28 -3.94 -16.74
N TYR A 137 9.85 -4.78 -15.78
CA TYR A 137 9.50 -6.17 -16.06
C TYR A 137 7.99 -6.32 -16.07
N ASP A 138 7.52 -7.40 -16.70
CA ASP A 138 6.12 -7.55 -17.07
C ASP A 138 5.45 -8.75 -16.40
N LEU A 139 4.13 -8.77 -16.48
CA LEU A 139 3.35 -9.97 -16.24
C LEU A 139 3.35 -10.84 -17.51
N ASP A 140 3.14 -12.12 -17.35
CA ASP A 140 2.85 -13.04 -18.44
C ASP A 140 1.39 -12.82 -18.90
N GLU A 141 1.17 -12.67 -20.19
CA GLU A 141 -0.12 -12.32 -20.76
C GLU A 141 -1.18 -13.41 -20.57
N ALA A 142 -0.77 -14.66 -20.64
CA ALA A 142 -1.70 -15.79 -20.53
C ALA A 142 -2.17 -16.02 -19.09
N THR A 143 -1.27 -15.83 -18.12
CA THR A 143 -1.53 -16.14 -16.74
C THR A 143 -1.86 -14.93 -15.86
N GLY A 144 -1.49 -13.72 -16.30
CA GLY A 144 -1.57 -12.50 -15.50
C GLY A 144 -0.67 -12.53 -14.26
N ARG A 145 0.36 -13.37 -14.23
CA ARG A 145 1.34 -13.51 -13.15
C ARG A 145 2.68 -12.92 -13.55
N VAL A 146 3.52 -12.59 -12.56
CA VAL A 146 4.88 -12.09 -12.83
C VAL A 146 5.63 -13.07 -13.73
N ASN A 147 6.17 -12.55 -14.84
CA ASN A 147 7.05 -13.32 -15.71
C ASN A 147 8.47 -13.28 -15.16
N TYR A 148 8.77 -14.27 -14.31
CA TYR A 148 10.09 -14.34 -13.66
C TYR A 148 11.22 -14.63 -14.65
N ASP A 149 10.96 -15.31 -15.75
CA ASP A 149 11.98 -15.59 -16.78
C ASP A 149 12.38 -14.31 -17.50
N ASP A 150 11.40 -13.45 -17.85
CA ASP A 150 11.65 -12.11 -18.39
C ASP A 150 12.37 -11.21 -17.37
N LEU A 151 11.95 -11.25 -16.11
CA LEU A 151 12.62 -10.51 -15.02
C LEU A 151 14.09 -10.89 -14.90
N GLU A 152 14.40 -12.19 -14.86
CA GLU A 152 15.78 -12.67 -14.76
C GLU A 152 16.62 -12.32 -16.01
N LEU A 153 16.04 -12.48 -17.21
CA LEU A 153 16.70 -12.09 -18.47
C LEU A 153 17.04 -10.59 -18.48
N LYS A 154 16.07 -9.74 -18.14
CA LYS A 154 16.26 -8.29 -18.04
C LYS A 154 17.29 -7.92 -16.99
N ALA A 155 17.26 -8.56 -15.82
CA ALA A 155 18.21 -8.34 -14.75
C ALA A 155 19.66 -8.61 -15.20
N ARG A 156 19.92 -9.75 -15.87
CA ARG A 156 21.24 -10.09 -16.40
C ARG A 156 21.68 -9.18 -17.54
N THR A 157 20.73 -8.73 -18.38
CA THR A 157 21.00 -7.86 -19.54
C THR A 157 21.34 -6.43 -19.11
N TYR A 158 20.50 -5.84 -18.28
CA TYR A 158 20.61 -4.41 -17.91
C TYR A 158 21.42 -4.16 -16.63
N LYS A 159 21.69 -5.21 -15.84
CA LYS A 159 22.44 -5.16 -14.58
C LYS A 159 22.06 -3.99 -13.69
N PRO A 160 20.76 -3.87 -13.32
CA PRO A 160 20.28 -2.81 -12.46
C PRO A 160 20.99 -2.87 -11.10
N LYS A 161 21.20 -1.72 -10.47
CA LYS A 161 21.75 -1.65 -9.11
C LYS A 161 20.71 -1.91 -8.01
N LEU A 162 19.43 -1.79 -8.36
CA LEU A 162 18.29 -2.02 -7.47
C LEU A 162 17.21 -2.77 -8.24
N ILE A 163 16.67 -3.85 -7.67
CA ILE A 163 15.49 -4.56 -8.15
C ILE A 163 14.39 -4.38 -7.12
N ILE A 164 13.18 -3.97 -7.57
CA ILE A 164 12.03 -3.76 -6.70
C ILE A 164 10.95 -4.79 -7.02
N ALA A 165 10.52 -5.55 -6.01
CA ALA A 165 9.27 -6.28 -6.03
C ALA A 165 8.20 -5.54 -5.22
N GLY A 166 6.95 -5.68 -5.62
CA GLY A 166 5.81 -5.01 -5.03
C GLY A 166 4.92 -4.39 -6.09
N ALA A 167 3.65 -4.24 -5.76
CA ALA A 167 2.66 -3.76 -6.71
C ALA A 167 1.47 -3.09 -6.03
N SER A 168 0.80 -2.21 -6.76
CA SER A 168 -0.48 -1.61 -6.38
C SER A 168 -1.68 -2.45 -6.81
N ALA A 169 -1.54 -3.26 -7.87
CA ALA A 169 -2.64 -4.03 -8.46
C ALA A 169 -2.18 -5.43 -8.91
N TYR A 170 -1.51 -6.15 -8.03
CA TYR A 170 -1.12 -7.55 -8.24
C TYR A 170 -1.67 -8.42 -7.13
N SER A 171 -2.46 -9.43 -7.49
CA SER A 171 -3.27 -10.20 -6.56
C SER A 171 -2.65 -11.53 -6.11
N ARG A 172 -1.42 -11.84 -6.53
CA ARG A 172 -0.76 -13.11 -6.23
C ARG A 172 0.47 -12.92 -5.34
N GLU A 173 0.91 -14.00 -4.72
CA GLU A 173 2.15 -14.01 -3.97
C GLU A 173 3.37 -13.87 -4.89
N TRP A 174 4.48 -13.39 -4.33
CA TRP A 174 5.75 -13.18 -5.02
C TRP A 174 6.73 -14.30 -4.69
N ASP A 175 7.49 -14.75 -5.69
CA ASP A 175 8.66 -15.61 -5.45
C ASP A 175 9.87 -14.73 -5.09
N TYR A 176 9.90 -14.28 -3.84
CA TYR A 176 11.00 -13.44 -3.34
C TYR A 176 12.35 -14.14 -3.39
N ALA A 177 12.39 -15.45 -3.16
CA ALA A 177 13.62 -16.25 -3.21
C ALA A 177 14.24 -16.25 -4.61
N ARG A 178 13.41 -16.34 -5.65
CA ARG A 178 13.85 -16.31 -7.04
C ARG A 178 14.43 -14.94 -7.41
N ILE A 179 13.76 -13.84 -7.02
CA ILE A 179 14.24 -12.49 -7.27
C ILE A 179 15.54 -12.22 -6.50
N ARG A 180 15.63 -12.66 -5.23
CA ARG A 180 16.84 -12.52 -4.43
C ARG A 180 18.04 -13.20 -5.07
N ARG A 181 17.87 -14.41 -5.58
CA ARG A 181 18.95 -15.15 -6.25
C ARG A 181 19.52 -14.39 -7.45
N VAL A 182 18.67 -13.84 -8.34
CA VAL A 182 19.15 -13.07 -9.48
C VAL A 182 19.76 -11.73 -9.05
N ALA A 183 19.23 -11.10 -8.02
CA ALA A 183 19.81 -9.88 -7.47
C ALA A 183 21.23 -10.11 -6.94
N ASP A 184 21.46 -11.18 -6.18
CA ASP A 184 22.76 -11.57 -5.69
C ASP A 184 23.75 -11.92 -6.84
N GLU A 185 23.26 -12.63 -7.87
CA GLU A 185 24.07 -12.97 -9.06
C GLU A 185 24.66 -11.75 -9.76
N ILE A 186 23.90 -10.65 -9.83
CA ILE A 186 24.33 -9.43 -10.53
C ILE A 186 24.85 -8.34 -9.59
N GLY A 187 24.85 -8.58 -8.28
CA GLY A 187 25.29 -7.61 -7.26
C GLY A 187 24.32 -6.45 -7.02
N ALA A 188 23.03 -6.66 -7.27
CA ALA A 188 21.99 -5.65 -7.05
C ALA A 188 21.42 -5.69 -5.62
N ILE A 189 20.99 -4.54 -5.13
CA ILE A 189 20.14 -4.49 -3.93
C ILE A 189 18.74 -4.98 -4.32
N PHE A 190 18.19 -5.91 -3.54
CA PHE A 190 16.80 -6.35 -3.66
C PHE A 190 15.94 -5.62 -2.64
N MET A 191 14.97 -4.85 -3.11
CA MET A 191 14.00 -4.11 -2.31
C MET A 191 12.61 -4.71 -2.52
N VAL A 192 11.82 -4.78 -1.45
CA VAL A 192 10.40 -5.11 -1.53
C VAL A 192 9.56 -3.96 -0.97
N ASP A 193 8.63 -3.45 -1.78
CA ASP A 193 7.56 -2.57 -1.33
C ASP A 193 6.34 -3.43 -0.97
N MET A 194 6.18 -3.73 0.31
CA MET A 194 5.08 -4.57 0.81
C MET A 194 3.83 -3.76 1.21
N ALA A 195 3.71 -2.51 0.77
CA ALA A 195 2.67 -1.59 1.23
C ALA A 195 1.26 -2.17 1.16
N HIS A 196 0.90 -2.85 0.07
CA HIS A 196 -0.43 -3.40 -0.09
C HIS A 196 -0.72 -4.57 0.86
N PRO A 197 0.07 -5.65 0.90
CA PRO A 197 -0.17 -6.82 1.74
C PRO A 197 0.39 -6.71 3.17
N ALA A 198 0.92 -5.57 3.60
CA ALA A 198 1.64 -5.43 4.87
C ALA A 198 0.89 -6.01 6.08
N GLY A 199 -0.42 -5.77 6.19
CA GLY A 199 -1.24 -6.33 7.27
C GLY A 199 -1.38 -7.85 7.22
N LEU A 200 -1.49 -8.42 6.01
CA LEU A 200 -1.54 -9.88 5.81
C LEU A 200 -0.21 -10.54 6.16
N ILE A 201 0.91 -9.89 5.83
CA ILE A 201 2.26 -10.34 6.19
C ILE A 201 2.45 -10.26 7.71
N ALA A 202 2.01 -9.17 8.35
CA ALA A 202 2.03 -9.01 9.81
C ALA A 202 1.22 -10.10 10.54
N ALA A 203 0.13 -10.55 9.93
CA ALA A 203 -0.71 -11.64 10.44
C ALA A 203 -0.19 -13.05 10.06
N GLU A 204 0.98 -13.16 9.43
CA GLU A 204 1.60 -14.42 9.00
C GLU A 204 0.75 -15.22 7.96
N LEU A 205 -0.06 -14.50 7.18
CA LEU A 205 -0.93 -15.08 6.14
C LEU A 205 -0.31 -15.07 4.74
N LEU A 206 0.80 -14.37 4.58
CA LEU A 206 1.65 -14.29 3.38
C LEU A 206 3.11 -14.34 3.81
N ASP A 207 3.99 -14.75 2.90
CA ASP A 207 5.41 -14.87 3.23
C ASP A 207 6.04 -13.50 3.54
N ASN A 208 6.91 -13.48 4.56
CA ASN A 208 7.56 -12.26 5.03
C ASN A 208 8.78 -11.95 4.15
N PRO A 209 8.76 -10.84 3.38
CA PRO A 209 9.85 -10.46 2.49
C PRO A 209 11.16 -10.12 3.22
N LEU A 210 11.14 -9.85 4.53
CA LEU A 210 12.36 -9.57 5.30
C LEU A 210 13.31 -10.77 5.35
N LYS A 211 12.83 -11.98 5.07
CA LYS A 211 13.66 -13.18 4.95
C LYS A 211 14.54 -13.19 3.69
N TYR A 212 14.17 -12.42 2.69
CA TYR A 212 14.77 -12.45 1.35
C TYR A 212 15.34 -11.11 0.92
N ALA A 213 14.60 -10.03 1.12
CA ALA A 213 14.98 -8.70 0.67
C ALA A 213 16.11 -8.10 1.51
N HIS A 214 16.94 -7.30 0.87
CA HIS A 214 17.92 -6.48 1.56
C HIS A 214 17.25 -5.34 2.34
N ILE A 215 16.24 -4.70 1.71
CA ILE A 215 15.49 -3.57 2.27
C ILE A 215 14.01 -3.78 1.96
N VAL A 216 13.16 -3.48 2.92
CA VAL A 216 11.71 -3.51 2.76
C VAL A 216 11.13 -2.15 3.09
N THR A 217 10.18 -1.69 2.28
CA THR A 217 9.39 -0.49 2.58
C THR A 217 7.91 -0.84 2.69
N SER A 218 7.18 0.00 3.39
CA SER A 218 5.72 -0.13 3.45
C SER A 218 5.06 1.22 3.69
N THR A 219 3.77 1.28 3.37
CA THR A 219 2.84 2.24 3.97
C THR A 219 2.25 1.66 5.26
N THR A 220 1.65 2.52 6.08
CA THR A 220 1.03 2.10 7.35
C THR A 220 -0.50 2.08 7.32
N HIS A 221 -1.14 2.57 6.25
CA HIS A 221 -2.57 2.90 6.19
C HIS A 221 -3.44 2.00 5.29
N LYS A 222 -2.90 0.91 4.73
CA LYS A 222 -3.67 -0.02 3.87
C LYS A 222 -4.16 -1.21 4.69
N THR A 223 -3.76 -2.42 4.36
CA THR A 223 -4.09 -3.62 5.16
C THR A 223 -3.58 -3.52 6.59
N LEU A 224 -2.49 -2.79 6.84
CA LEU A 224 -1.95 -2.59 8.20
C LEU A 224 -2.84 -1.69 9.10
N ARG A 225 -3.82 -1.01 8.53
CA ARG A 225 -4.89 -0.27 9.24
C ARG A 225 -4.39 0.81 10.21
N GLY A 226 -3.28 1.47 9.88
CA GLY A 226 -2.71 2.58 10.66
C GLY A 226 -2.92 3.94 10.00
N PRO A 227 -2.30 5.00 10.55
CA PRO A 227 -2.34 6.32 9.97
C PRO A 227 -1.61 6.37 8.62
N ARG A 228 -1.88 7.38 7.80
CA ARG A 228 -1.12 7.59 6.56
C ARG A 228 0.34 7.92 6.90
N GLY A 229 1.25 7.11 6.37
CA GLY A 229 2.68 7.21 6.62
C GLY A 229 3.45 6.12 5.89
N GLY A 230 4.77 6.13 6.01
CA GLY A 230 5.68 5.12 5.49
C GLY A 230 6.65 4.61 6.55
N VAL A 231 7.28 3.47 6.26
CA VAL A 231 8.32 2.85 7.08
C VAL A 231 9.36 2.18 6.20
N ILE A 232 10.58 2.03 6.73
CA ILE A 232 11.67 1.27 6.12
C ILE A 232 12.11 0.21 7.12
N LEU A 233 12.37 -1.02 6.64
CA LEU A 233 12.75 -2.15 7.47
C LEU A 233 13.89 -2.95 6.83
N MET A 234 14.69 -3.62 7.65
CA MET A 234 15.63 -4.67 7.23
C MET A 234 15.55 -5.84 8.21
N GLY A 235 15.55 -7.07 7.67
CA GLY A 235 15.63 -8.28 8.49
C GLY A 235 16.97 -8.40 9.20
N LYS A 236 18.06 -8.04 8.52
CA LYS A 236 19.40 -7.89 9.07
C LYS A 236 20.06 -6.62 8.55
N ASP A 237 20.79 -5.93 9.43
CA ASP A 237 21.62 -4.80 9.01
C ASP A 237 22.95 -5.33 8.43
N PHE A 238 23.47 -4.66 7.41
CA PHE A 238 24.67 -5.09 6.71
C PHE A 238 25.57 -3.90 6.35
N ASP A 239 26.83 -4.21 6.06
CA ASP A 239 27.80 -3.21 5.61
C ASP A 239 27.41 -2.70 4.22
N ASN A 240 27.44 -1.37 4.02
CA ASN A 240 27.10 -0.84 2.72
C ASN A 240 28.07 -1.36 1.63
N PRO A 241 27.56 -1.81 0.46
CA PRO A 241 28.40 -2.42 -0.57
C PRO A 241 29.26 -1.42 -1.35
N TRP A 242 29.11 -0.13 -1.08
CA TRP A 242 29.84 0.94 -1.78
C TRP A 242 31.10 1.43 -1.03
N GLY A 243 31.47 0.81 0.08
CA GLY A 243 32.63 1.17 0.86
C GLY A 243 32.57 2.56 1.50
N LYS A 244 31.36 3.12 1.70
CA LYS A 244 31.20 4.41 2.41
C LYS A 244 31.62 4.24 3.87
N THR A 245 32.52 5.12 4.37
CA THR A 245 33.05 5.03 5.72
C THR A 245 32.60 6.16 6.63
N THR A 246 32.74 5.92 7.94
CA THR A 246 32.66 6.96 8.98
C THR A 246 33.90 7.83 8.94
N PRO A 247 33.94 8.99 9.62
CA PRO A 247 35.15 9.79 9.78
C PRO A 247 36.34 9.04 10.43
N LYS A 248 36.06 7.94 11.15
CA LYS A 248 37.07 7.06 11.76
C LYS A 248 37.57 5.96 10.82
N GLY A 249 37.05 5.89 9.57
CA GLY A 249 37.46 4.88 8.58
C GLY A 249 36.71 3.55 8.66
N GLU A 250 35.72 3.39 9.55
CA GLU A 250 34.91 2.19 9.67
C GLU A 250 33.85 2.17 8.57
N ILE A 251 33.53 1.02 7.98
CA ILE A 251 32.48 0.88 6.99
C ILE A 251 31.12 1.17 7.67
N LYS A 252 30.34 2.09 7.08
CA LYS A 252 29.00 2.42 7.56
C LYS A 252 28.05 1.25 7.32
N LYS A 253 27.20 0.97 8.30
CA LYS A 253 26.06 0.07 8.15
C LYS A 253 25.02 0.67 7.19
N MET A 254 24.22 -0.19 6.55
CA MET A 254 23.16 0.24 5.65
C MET A 254 22.08 1.05 6.38
N SER A 255 21.79 0.70 7.64
CA SER A 255 20.90 1.47 8.51
C SER A 255 21.30 2.95 8.61
N ALA A 256 22.58 3.25 8.80
CA ALA A 256 23.08 4.62 8.88
C ALA A 256 22.91 5.39 7.56
N LEU A 257 22.99 4.71 6.41
CA LEU A 257 22.73 5.34 5.12
C LEU A 257 21.25 5.61 4.90
N LEU A 258 20.37 4.68 5.31
CA LEU A 258 18.92 4.85 5.24
C LEU A 258 18.43 5.96 6.17
N ASP A 259 18.91 6.00 7.41
CA ASP A 259 18.58 7.07 8.35
C ASP A 259 19.03 8.43 7.79
N SER A 260 20.25 8.54 7.26
CA SER A 260 20.75 9.76 6.64
C SER A 260 19.95 10.15 5.38
N ALA A 261 19.45 9.19 4.63
CA ALA A 261 18.62 9.44 3.46
C ALA A 261 17.21 9.93 3.83
N VAL A 262 16.65 9.46 4.94
CA VAL A 262 15.40 10.01 5.49
C VAL A 262 15.65 11.39 6.06
N PHE A 263 16.52 11.53 7.03
CA PHE A 263 16.89 12.80 7.63
C PHE A 263 18.41 12.94 7.71
N PRO A 264 18.99 14.01 7.16
CA PRO A 264 18.36 15.17 6.52
C PRO A 264 18.14 15.04 5.01
N GLY A 265 18.29 13.83 4.42
CA GLY A 265 18.35 13.63 2.97
C GLY A 265 17.07 14.00 2.20
N THR A 266 15.91 13.60 2.69
CA THR A 266 14.63 13.80 2.01
C THR A 266 13.56 14.47 2.86
N GLN A 267 13.76 14.55 4.18
CA GLN A 267 12.82 15.14 5.15
C GLN A 267 13.55 16.04 6.14
N GLY A 268 12.78 16.96 6.78
CA GLY A 268 13.15 17.71 7.97
C GLY A 268 12.53 17.08 9.22
N GLY A 269 11.82 17.88 10.03
CA GLY A 269 11.18 17.42 11.27
C GLY A 269 10.19 16.28 11.05
N PRO A 270 10.24 15.22 11.83
CA PRO A 270 9.30 14.12 11.76
C PRO A 270 7.92 14.55 12.27
N LEU A 271 6.88 13.82 11.84
CA LEU A 271 5.49 14.04 12.27
C LEU A 271 5.22 13.20 13.52
N GLU A 272 5.54 13.73 14.70
CA GLU A 272 5.51 12.97 15.95
C GLU A 272 4.10 12.45 16.32
N HIS A 273 3.04 13.19 16.01
CA HIS A 273 1.65 12.74 16.13
C HIS A 273 1.33 11.56 15.23
N VAL A 274 1.89 11.52 14.01
CA VAL A 274 1.75 10.38 13.09
C VAL A 274 2.56 9.18 13.60
N ILE A 275 3.76 9.40 14.14
CA ILE A 275 4.58 8.34 14.72
C ILE A 275 3.90 7.72 15.94
N ALA A 276 3.29 8.53 16.81
CA ALA A 276 2.48 8.03 17.92
C ALA A 276 1.29 7.20 17.42
N ALA A 277 0.59 7.67 16.40
CA ALA A 277 -0.50 6.91 15.77
C ALA A 277 -0.02 5.61 15.11
N LYS A 278 1.18 5.59 14.49
CA LYS A 278 1.83 4.36 14.03
C LYS A 278 2.10 3.41 15.21
N ALA A 279 2.58 3.93 16.35
CA ALA A 279 2.82 3.11 17.52
C ALA A 279 1.53 2.44 18.02
N VAL A 280 0.41 3.15 18.03
CA VAL A 280 -0.92 2.58 18.37
C VAL A 280 -1.26 1.47 17.39
N ALA A 281 -1.25 1.76 16.10
CA ALA A 281 -1.63 0.80 15.05
C ALA A 281 -0.74 -0.46 15.05
N PHE A 282 0.56 -0.32 15.29
CA PHE A 282 1.46 -1.48 15.40
C PHE A 282 1.16 -2.30 16.67
N GLY A 283 0.73 -1.65 17.76
CA GLY A 283 0.24 -2.34 18.96
C GLY A 283 -1.01 -3.16 18.68
N GLU A 284 -1.98 -2.58 17.97
CA GLU A 284 -3.19 -3.28 17.52
C GLU A 284 -2.83 -4.46 16.60
N ALA A 285 -1.89 -4.26 15.66
CA ALA A 285 -1.46 -5.29 14.72
C ALA A 285 -0.76 -6.51 15.37
N LEU A 286 -0.26 -6.36 16.59
CA LEU A 286 0.33 -7.46 17.39
C LEU A 286 -0.72 -8.33 18.10
N THR A 287 -2.02 -8.02 18.00
CA THR A 287 -3.08 -8.75 18.70
C THR A 287 -3.64 -9.91 17.86
N GLU A 288 -4.25 -10.90 18.54
CA GLU A 288 -4.97 -11.99 17.87
C GLU A 288 -6.23 -11.51 17.14
N ASP A 289 -6.86 -10.43 17.61
CA ASP A 289 -8.01 -9.82 16.92
C ASP A 289 -7.60 -9.29 15.55
N PHE A 290 -6.41 -8.70 15.43
CA PHE A 290 -5.90 -8.26 14.15
C PHE A 290 -5.61 -9.43 13.20
N LYS A 291 -5.07 -10.54 13.70
CA LYS A 291 -4.88 -11.77 12.89
C LYS A 291 -6.22 -12.32 12.41
N THR A 292 -7.22 -12.33 13.27
CA THR A 292 -8.59 -12.74 12.92
C THR A 292 -9.19 -11.83 11.84
N TYR A 293 -9.04 -10.52 11.99
CA TYR A 293 -9.43 -9.54 10.99
C TYR A 293 -8.75 -9.79 9.63
N GLN A 294 -7.45 -9.98 9.60
CA GLN A 294 -6.72 -10.23 8.35
C GLN A 294 -7.12 -11.56 7.67
N LYS A 295 -7.42 -12.61 8.45
CA LYS A 295 -7.98 -13.85 7.91
C LYS A 295 -9.30 -13.58 7.20
N GLN A 296 -10.19 -12.79 7.82
CA GLN A 296 -11.47 -12.41 7.23
C GLN A 296 -11.29 -11.55 5.96
N VAL A 297 -10.32 -10.62 5.95
CA VAL A 297 -9.98 -9.83 4.74
C VAL A 297 -9.64 -10.76 3.57
N LYS A 298 -8.80 -11.77 3.79
CA LYS A 298 -8.39 -12.74 2.76
C LYS A 298 -9.55 -13.61 2.29
N ILE A 299 -10.39 -14.09 3.22
CA ILE A 299 -11.61 -14.88 2.90
C ILE A 299 -12.56 -14.04 2.06
N ASN A 300 -12.87 -12.82 2.48
CA ASN A 300 -13.75 -11.91 1.75
C ASN A 300 -13.24 -11.65 0.32
N ALA A 301 -11.95 -11.45 0.16
CA ALA A 301 -11.34 -11.22 -1.16
C ALA A 301 -11.48 -12.45 -2.08
N ALA A 302 -11.22 -13.64 -1.57
CA ALA A 302 -11.36 -14.87 -2.34
C ALA A 302 -12.81 -15.11 -2.78
N VAL A 303 -13.79 -14.93 -1.89
CA VAL A 303 -15.23 -15.10 -2.19
C VAL A 303 -15.71 -14.03 -3.17
N MET A 304 -15.29 -12.77 -3.00
CA MET A 304 -15.64 -11.68 -3.92
C MET A 304 -15.06 -11.93 -5.32
N ALA A 305 -13.81 -12.36 -5.43
CA ALA A 305 -13.19 -12.71 -6.71
C ALA A 305 -13.95 -13.85 -7.41
N GLN A 306 -14.33 -14.90 -6.67
CA GLN A 306 -15.12 -15.99 -7.21
C GLN A 306 -16.50 -15.52 -7.69
N ALA A 307 -17.18 -14.68 -6.90
CA ALA A 307 -18.49 -14.14 -7.28
C ALA A 307 -18.44 -13.30 -8.58
N PHE A 308 -17.34 -12.56 -8.81
CA PHE A 308 -17.11 -11.89 -10.10
C PHE A 308 -16.94 -12.89 -11.25
N MET A 309 -16.16 -13.95 -11.05
CA MET A 309 -15.97 -15.00 -12.08
C MET A 309 -17.27 -15.71 -12.39
N ASP A 310 -18.09 -16.04 -11.39
CA ASP A 310 -19.40 -16.66 -11.56
C ASP A 310 -20.37 -15.80 -12.37
N LYS A 311 -20.19 -14.48 -12.32
CA LYS A 311 -20.95 -13.52 -13.14
C LYS A 311 -20.33 -13.26 -14.53
N GLY A 312 -19.29 -14.00 -14.91
CA GLY A 312 -18.66 -13.91 -16.22
C GLY A 312 -17.64 -12.78 -16.38
N TYR A 313 -17.17 -12.16 -15.28
CA TYR A 313 -16.05 -11.24 -15.35
C TYR A 313 -14.71 -11.99 -15.39
N LYS A 314 -13.74 -11.43 -16.11
CA LYS A 314 -12.37 -11.90 -16.04
C LYS A 314 -11.67 -11.25 -14.85
N VAL A 315 -11.36 -12.05 -13.82
CA VAL A 315 -10.45 -11.65 -12.74
C VAL A 315 -9.03 -11.91 -13.20
N ILE A 316 -8.20 -10.88 -13.24
CA ILE A 316 -6.78 -11.00 -13.66
C ILE A 316 -6.08 -12.01 -12.75
N SER A 317 -5.26 -12.86 -13.33
CA SER A 317 -4.59 -14.01 -12.71
C SER A 317 -5.52 -15.12 -12.19
N GLY A 318 -6.84 -15.08 -12.49
CA GLY A 318 -7.78 -16.13 -12.12
C GLY A 318 -8.08 -16.19 -10.62
N GLY A 319 -8.07 -15.07 -9.91
CA GLY A 319 -8.39 -14.98 -8.48
C GLY A 319 -7.37 -14.17 -7.67
N THR A 320 -7.36 -14.34 -6.35
CA THR A 320 -6.47 -13.60 -5.45
C THR A 320 -5.93 -14.45 -4.32
N ASP A 321 -4.69 -14.19 -3.92
CA ASP A 321 -4.04 -14.75 -2.74
C ASP A 321 -3.99 -13.73 -1.58
N ASN A 322 -4.39 -12.47 -1.85
CA ASN A 322 -4.30 -11.37 -0.88
C ASN A 322 -5.66 -10.66 -0.67
N HIS A 323 -5.67 -9.36 -0.45
CA HIS A 323 -6.83 -8.52 -0.12
C HIS A 323 -7.48 -7.84 -1.33
N SER A 324 -6.91 -7.96 -2.53
CA SER A 324 -7.31 -7.18 -3.70
C SER A 324 -7.52 -8.06 -4.93
N MET A 325 -8.29 -7.55 -5.88
CA MET A 325 -8.51 -8.16 -7.18
C MET A 325 -8.62 -7.10 -8.26
N LEU A 326 -8.20 -7.45 -9.48
CA LEU A 326 -8.30 -6.61 -10.66
C LEU A 326 -9.26 -7.28 -11.64
N ILE A 327 -10.30 -6.57 -12.02
CA ILE A 327 -11.36 -7.03 -12.91
C ILE A 327 -11.18 -6.41 -14.28
N ASP A 328 -11.08 -7.25 -15.32
CA ASP A 328 -11.08 -6.83 -16.72
C ASP A 328 -12.53 -6.77 -17.22
N LEU A 329 -13.00 -5.59 -17.57
CA LEU A 329 -14.36 -5.35 -18.05
C LEU A 329 -14.58 -5.82 -19.49
N ARG A 330 -13.54 -5.90 -20.30
CA ARG A 330 -13.62 -6.18 -21.74
C ARG A 330 -14.29 -7.50 -22.06
N THR A 331 -14.16 -8.49 -21.18
CA THR A 331 -14.75 -9.82 -21.38
C THR A 331 -16.28 -9.79 -21.36
N LYS A 332 -16.86 -9.01 -20.47
CA LYS A 332 -18.32 -8.94 -20.27
C LYS A 332 -18.96 -7.70 -20.92
N PHE A 333 -18.26 -6.58 -20.87
CA PHE A 333 -18.71 -5.28 -21.37
C PHE A 333 -17.61 -4.64 -22.24
N PRO A 334 -17.45 -5.08 -23.51
CA PRO A 334 -16.34 -4.64 -24.38
C PRO A 334 -16.24 -3.12 -24.56
N GLU A 335 -17.37 -2.41 -24.58
CA GLU A 335 -17.42 -0.97 -24.78
C GLU A 335 -17.29 -0.17 -23.49
N LEU A 336 -17.50 -0.79 -22.33
CA LEU A 336 -17.45 -0.10 -21.05
C LEU A 336 -16.01 0.20 -20.64
N THR A 337 -15.71 1.48 -20.40
CA THR A 337 -14.40 1.89 -19.87
C THR A 337 -14.39 1.84 -18.35
N GLY A 338 -13.20 1.65 -17.75
CA GLY A 338 -13.02 1.73 -16.30
C GLY A 338 -13.48 3.09 -15.75
N LYS A 339 -13.28 4.18 -16.50
CA LYS A 339 -13.72 5.53 -16.12
C LYS A 339 -15.24 5.64 -15.97
N VAL A 340 -15.99 5.15 -16.94
CA VAL A 340 -17.47 5.19 -16.89
C VAL A 340 -17.98 4.29 -15.76
N ALA A 341 -17.40 3.10 -15.62
CA ALA A 341 -17.74 2.16 -14.56
C ALA A 341 -17.48 2.72 -13.16
N GLU A 342 -16.30 3.34 -12.94
CA GLU A 342 -15.93 4.01 -11.69
C GLU A 342 -16.96 5.09 -11.32
N LEU A 343 -17.28 5.99 -12.26
CA LEU A 343 -18.22 7.08 -12.02
C LEU A 343 -19.64 6.59 -11.67
N ALA A 344 -20.12 5.57 -12.38
CA ALA A 344 -21.43 4.99 -12.10
C ALA A 344 -21.49 4.34 -10.72
N LEU A 345 -20.46 3.56 -10.34
CA LEU A 345 -20.36 2.91 -9.04
C LEU A 345 -20.25 3.94 -7.90
N VAL A 346 -19.40 4.96 -8.04
CA VAL A 346 -19.29 6.05 -7.06
C VAL A 346 -20.64 6.78 -6.90
N SER A 347 -21.38 6.97 -7.99
CA SER A 347 -22.71 7.56 -7.94
C SER A 347 -23.74 6.67 -7.22
N ALA A 348 -23.48 5.36 -7.09
CA ALA A 348 -24.27 4.42 -6.31
C ALA A 348 -23.75 4.20 -4.88
N ASP A 349 -22.85 5.05 -4.38
CA ASP A 349 -22.15 4.91 -3.09
C ASP A 349 -21.29 3.63 -2.97
N ILE A 350 -20.78 3.12 -4.10
CA ILE A 350 -19.74 2.07 -4.16
C ILE A 350 -18.43 2.71 -4.58
N THR A 351 -17.55 2.97 -3.62
CA THR A 351 -16.27 3.61 -3.89
C THR A 351 -15.25 2.57 -4.37
N THR A 352 -14.72 2.78 -5.58
CA THR A 352 -13.69 1.95 -6.21
C THR A 352 -12.79 2.82 -7.07
N ASN A 353 -11.80 2.24 -7.72
CA ASN A 353 -11.00 2.97 -8.69
C ASN A 353 -10.86 2.24 -10.03
N LYS A 354 -10.89 3.01 -11.13
CA LYS A 354 -10.45 2.50 -12.42
C LYS A 354 -8.99 2.11 -12.38
N ASN A 355 -8.62 1.07 -13.10
CA ASN A 355 -7.27 0.58 -13.17
C ASN A 355 -6.96 0.01 -14.56
N MET A 356 -5.75 0.24 -15.06
CA MET A 356 -5.28 -0.47 -16.24
C MET A 356 -5.22 -1.96 -15.95
N VAL A 357 -5.61 -2.77 -16.91
CA VAL A 357 -5.34 -4.21 -16.89
C VAL A 357 -4.05 -4.49 -17.64
N PRO A 358 -3.32 -5.57 -17.35
CA PRO A 358 -2.14 -5.92 -18.11
C PRO A 358 -2.45 -5.94 -19.62
N PHE A 359 -1.54 -5.38 -20.42
CA PHE A 359 -1.70 -5.23 -21.87
C PHE A 359 -2.97 -4.48 -22.28
N ASP A 360 -3.33 -3.45 -21.50
CA ASP A 360 -4.48 -2.61 -21.80
C ASP A 360 -4.23 -1.76 -23.04
N SER A 361 -5.15 -1.82 -24.00
CA SER A 361 -5.09 -0.99 -25.21
C SER A 361 -5.63 0.43 -25.00
N ARG A 362 -6.33 0.68 -23.88
CA ARG A 362 -6.86 1.99 -23.52
C ARG A 362 -5.85 2.78 -22.71
N SER A 363 -5.95 4.11 -22.78
CA SER A 363 -5.09 5.00 -22.01
C SER A 363 -5.36 4.90 -20.50
N ALA A 364 -4.38 5.32 -19.68
CA ALA A 364 -4.52 5.39 -18.22
C ALA A 364 -5.68 6.29 -17.73
N PHE A 365 -6.18 7.19 -18.58
CA PHE A 365 -7.34 8.03 -18.26
C PHE A 365 -8.68 7.33 -18.46
N GLN A 366 -8.75 6.32 -19.34
CA GLN A 366 -9.95 5.54 -19.63
C GLN A 366 -9.95 4.20 -18.91
N THR A 367 -8.89 3.43 -19.06
CA THR A 367 -8.65 2.07 -18.58
C THR A 367 -9.70 1.05 -19.02
N SER A 368 -9.40 -0.23 -18.86
CA SER A 368 -10.33 -1.32 -19.15
C SER A 368 -10.73 -2.11 -17.91
N GLY A 369 -10.25 -1.71 -16.73
CA GLY A 369 -10.48 -2.45 -15.51
C GLY A 369 -10.90 -1.61 -14.31
N LEU A 370 -11.32 -2.35 -13.29
CA LEU A 370 -11.60 -1.86 -11.94
C LEU A 370 -10.80 -2.67 -10.93
N ARG A 371 -10.25 -2.00 -9.92
CA ARG A 371 -9.58 -2.65 -8.81
C ARG A 371 -10.45 -2.59 -7.57
N PHE A 372 -10.65 -3.74 -6.93
CA PHE A 372 -11.41 -3.88 -5.68
C PHE A 372 -10.52 -4.45 -4.58
N GLY A 373 -10.87 -4.14 -3.34
CA GLY A 373 -10.25 -4.71 -2.14
C GLY A 373 -11.22 -4.77 -0.97
N THR A 374 -10.91 -5.61 -0.01
CA THR A 374 -11.81 -5.95 1.10
C THR A 374 -11.43 -5.42 2.47
N PRO A 375 -10.29 -4.72 2.71
CA PRO A 375 -9.90 -4.30 4.06
C PRO A 375 -10.95 -3.41 4.75
N ALA A 376 -11.42 -2.36 4.06
CA ALA A 376 -12.33 -1.38 4.64
C ALA A 376 -13.71 -1.97 4.99
N ILE A 377 -14.29 -2.78 4.10
CA ILE A 377 -15.57 -3.44 4.37
C ILE A 377 -15.47 -4.49 5.48
N THR A 378 -14.32 -5.19 5.57
CA THR A 378 -14.05 -6.14 6.66
C THR A 378 -13.92 -5.41 8.01
N THR A 379 -13.28 -4.23 8.04
CA THR A 379 -13.23 -3.38 9.24
C THR A 379 -14.63 -2.98 9.70
N ARG A 380 -15.58 -2.82 8.77
CA ARG A 380 -16.98 -2.54 9.08
C ARG A 380 -17.81 -3.78 9.47
N GLY A 381 -17.19 -4.96 9.55
CA GLY A 381 -17.84 -6.19 10.00
C GLY A 381 -18.57 -6.98 8.90
N LEU A 382 -18.44 -6.62 7.61
CA LEU A 382 -18.97 -7.43 6.53
C LEU A 382 -18.10 -8.68 6.35
N LYS A 383 -18.77 -9.83 6.18
CA LYS A 383 -18.12 -11.14 6.02
C LYS A 383 -18.42 -11.73 4.65
N GLU A 384 -17.92 -12.94 4.43
CA GLU A 384 -18.01 -13.66 3.15
C GLU A 384 -19.45 -13.83 2.62
N ASP A 385 -20.43 -13.95 3.49
CA ASP A 385 -21.86 -14.05 3.13
C ASP A 385 -22.39 -12.80 2.39
N LYS A 386 -21.78 -11.65 2.60
CA LYS A 386 -22.14 -10.39 1.93
C LYS A 386 -21.41 -10.16 0.62
N MET A 387 -20.35 -10.89 0.31
CA MET A 387 -19.53 -10.62 -0.88
C MET A 387 -20.29 -10.85 -2.19
N GLY A 388 -21.10 -11.91 -2.26
CA GLY A 388 -21.96 -12.17 -3.42
C GLY A 388 -23.00 -11.07 -3.66
N TRP A 389 -23.60 -10.55 -2.57
CA TRP A 389 -24.53 -9.43 -2.63
C TRP A 389 -23.86 -8.14 -3.14
N ILE A 390 -22.66 -7.82 -2.66
CA ILE A 390 -21.91 -6.65 -3.14
C ILE A 390 -21.62 -6.77 -4.65
N VAL A 391 -21.18 -7.93 -5.12
CA VAL A 391 -20.91 -8.18 -6.53
C VAL A 391 -22.20 -8.10 -7.37
N GLU A 392 -23.35 -8.56 -6.84
CA GLU A 392 -24.65 -8.38 -7.48
C GLU A 392 -24.99 -6.90 -7.69
N LEU A 393 -24.79 -6.06 -6.67
CA LEU A 393 -25.05 -4.63 -6.77
C LEU A 393 -24.12 -3.95 -7.79
N ILE A 394 -22.83 -4.31 -7.78
CA ILE A 394 -21.87 -3.84 -8.78
C ILE A 394 -22.32 -4.24 -10.19
N ASP A 395 -22.70 -5.49 -10.39
CA ASP A 395 -23.14 -5.99 -11.70
C ASP A 395 -24.38 -5.26 -12.21
N ARG A 396 -25.37 -5.02 -11.34
CA ARG A 396 -26.58 -4.26 -11.68
C ARG A 396 -26.26 -2.86 -12.19
N VAL A 397 -25.34 -2.14 -11.53
CA VAL A 397 -24.90 -0.80 -11.98
C VAL A 397 -24.15 -0.89 -13.31
N LEU A 398 -23.26 -1.88 -13.48
CA LEU A 398 -22.44 -1.99 -14.69
C LEU A 398 -23.22 -2.48 -15.92
N GLN A 399 -24.38 -3.14 -15.75
CA GLN A 399 -25.27 -3.51 -16.85
C GLN A 399 -25.95 -2.28 -17.49
N ASP A 400 -26.25 -1.24 -16.71
CA ASP A 400 -26.80 0.03 -17.22
C ASP A 400 -26.21 1.21 -16.43
N PRO A 401 -24.92 1.57 -16.72
CA PRO A 401 -24.17 2.55 -15.94
C PRO A 401 -24.68 3.99 -16.10
N THR A 402 -25.63 4.21 -16.99
CA THR A 402 -26.26 5.52 -17.24
C THR A 402 -27.66 5.65 -16.64
N SER A 403 -28.25 4.58 -16.14
CA SER A 403 -29.57 4.56 -15.57
C SER A 403 -29.61 5.17 -14.17
N GLU A 404 -30.11 6.41 -14.06
CA GLU A 404 -30.30 7.08 -12.78
C GLU A 404 -31.19 6.28 -11.82
N ALA A 405 -32.20 5.57 -12.36
CA ALA A 405 -33.11 4.75 -11.57
C ALA A 405 -32.42 3.54 -10.94
N VAL A 406 -31.56 2.84 -11.71
CA VAL A 406 -30.75 1.71 -11.20
C VAL A 406 -29.76 2.21 -10.16
N ILE A 407 -29.02 3.26 -10.44
CA ILE A 407 -28.05 3.87 -9.53
C ILE A 407 -28.71 4.29 -8.22
N ALA A 408 -29.85 4.98 -8.27
CA ALA A 408 -30.60 5.40 -7.09
C ALA A 408 -31.13 4.21 -6.27
N SER A 409 -31.61 3.15 -6.93
CA SER A 409 -32.08 1.93 -6.27
C SER A 409 -30.96 1.22 -5.53
N VAL A 410 -29.81 1.03 -6.19
CA VAL A 410 -28.64 0.40 -5.59
C VAL A 410 -28.10 1.23 -4.41
N ARG A 411 -28.00 2.55 -4.57
CA ARG A 411 -27.59 3.47 -3.49
C ARG A 411 -28.51 3.33 -2.26
N ALA A 412 -29.82 3.31 -2.46
CA ALA A 412 -30.78 3.18 -1.35
C ALA A 412 -30.64 1.83 -0.63
N GLU A 413 -30.36 0.75 -1.36
CA GLU A 413 -30.13 -0.58 -0.80
C GLU A 413 -28.85 -0.61 0.04
N ILE A 414 -27.73 -0.05 -0.47
CA ILE A 414 -26.47 0.08 0.23
C ILE A 414 -26.62 0.91 1.49
N ASN A 415 -27.19 2.11 1.40
CA ASN A 415 -27.33 3.01 2.53
C ASN A 415 -28.13 2.38 3.66
N ARG A 416 -29.18 1.60 3.33
CA ARG A 416 -29.97 0.85 4.33
C ARG A 416 -29.15 -0.24 5.01
N GLU A 417 -28.40 -1.05 4.27
CA GLU A 417 -27.53 -2.09 4.83
C GLU A 417 -26.45 -1.50 5.71
N MET A 418 -25.81 -0.42 5.25
CA MET A 418 -24.68 0.18 5.96
C MET A 418 -25.05 0.87 7.29
N THR A 419 -26.36 1.11 7.56
CA THR A 419 -26.82 1.53 8.89
C THR A 419 -26.60 0.46 9.97
N GLN A 420 -26.50 -0.81 9.57
CA GLN A 420 -26.25 -1.94 10.48
C GLN A 420 -24.75 -2.14 10.74
N HIS A 421 -23.90 -1.43 10.01
CA HIS A 421 -22.44 -1.50 10.08
C HIS A 421 -21.84 -0.13 10.41
N PRO A 422 -22.08 0.41 11.64
CA PRO A 422 -21.71 1.78 11.98
C PRO A 422 -20.20 1.99 11.94
N LEU A 423 -19.79 3.19 11.51
CA LEU A 423 -18.45 3.73 11.68
C LEU A 423 -18.49 4.90 12.66
N PHE A 424 -17.38 5.12 13.37
CA PHE A 424 -17.25 6.24 14.30
C PHE A 424 -18.35 6.23 15.38
N ALA A 425 -18.68 5.04 15.88
CA ALA A 425 -19.72 4.81 16.90
C ALA A 425 -19.19 4.92 18.35
N TRP A 426 -17.93 5.34 18.52
CA TRP A 426 -17.29 5.61 19.81
C TRP A 426 -17.61 6.99 20.34
#